data_7a86bef5e9caa33f50dadf27f2d81223
#
_entry.id   7a86bef5e9caa33f50dadf27f2d81223
#
_cell.length_a   1.000
_cell.length_b   1.000
_cell.length_c   1.000
_cell.angle_alpha   90.00
_cell.angle_beta   90.00
_cell.angle_gamma   90.00
#
_symmetry.space_group_name_H-M   'P 1'
#
loop_
_entity.id
_entity.type
_entity.pdbx_description
1 polymer ?
#
loop_
_entity_poly.entity_id
_entity_poly.type
_entity_poly.pdbx_seq_one_letter_code
_entity_poly.pdbx_strand_id
1 'polypeptide(L)'
;MNTFMNKLLRQALALCVLVLATGYCLSAQVVVVQGEPEAPLPQTLNEVRLNLLAPVAFKAVSLEYERSTTKVKDLGFGATISASFAHTGDYETTIFPTFGVMPYARWYFGGKRLAATRLNSGFFIEANTAINYHRYTRNSYKGYYEEPTTETKQGASWGIGLGGGWKLVSRSNWSGEISLRIGRNLVKGNGADDVYVYPAISVGYRF
;
A
#
# COMPACT_ATOMS: atom_id res chain seq x y z
N MET A 1 -14.72 5.13 21.91
CA MET A 1 -13.66 5.24 20.92
C MET A 1 -13.26 3.89 20.30
N ASN A 2 -13.27 2.78 21.05
CA ASN A 2 -12.87 1.46 20.52
C ASN A 2 -13.87 0.77 19.58
N THR A 3 -15.15 1.13 19.63
CA THR A 3 -16.22 0.39 18.92
C THR A 3 -16.25 0.72 17.42
N PHE A 4 -16.01 1.96 17.04
CA PHE A 4 -16.00 2.40 15.64
C PHE A 4 -14.78 1.88 14.90
N MET A 5 -13.61 1.97 15.50
CA MET A 5 -12.35 1.47 14.95
C MET A 5 -12.37 -0.06 14.74
N ASN A 6 -12.94 -0.78 15.71
CA ASN A 6 -13.14 -2.23 15.58
C ASN A 6 -14.13 -2.60 14.47
N LYS A 7 -15.13 -1.76 14.21
CA LYS A 7 -16.09 -1.96 13.11
C LYS A 7 -15.45 -1.74 11.75
N LEU A 8 -14.65 -0.67 11.60
CA LEU A 8 -13.91 -0.36 10.38
C LEU A 8 -12.84 -1.41 10.08
N LEU A 9 -12.09 -1.83 11.09
CA LEU A 9 -11.08 -2.89 10.95
C LEU A 9 -11.72 -4.22 10.55
N ARG A 10 -12.85 -4.60 11.14
CA ARG A 10 -13.59 -5.79 10.76
C ARG A 10 -14.15 -5.71 9.33
N GLN A 11 -14.65 -4.56 8.91
CA GLN A 11 -15.12 -4.35 7.54
C GLN A 11 -13.98 -4.41 6.52
N ALA A 12 -12.84 -3.79 6.81
CA ALA A 12 -11.65 -3.87 5.97
C ALA A 12 -11.11 -5.31 5.88
N LEU A 13 -11.07 -6.02 7.01
CA LEU A 13 -10.67 -7.43 7.04
C LEU A 13 -11.64 -8.33 6.26
N ALA A 14 -12.96 -8.11 6.41
CA ALA A 14 -13.98 -8.84 5.67
C ALA A 14 -13.89 -8.57 4.17
N LEU A 15 -13.62 -7.34 3.76
CA LEU A 15 -13.40 -6.98 2.36
C LEU A 15 -12.15 -7.64 1.78
N CYS A 16 -11.05 -7.67 2.53
CA CYS A 16 -9.83 -8.38 2.14
C CYS A 16 -10.07 -9.89 1.98
N VAL A 17 -10.81 -10.51 2.91
CA VAL A 17 -11.16 -11.93 2.84
C VAL A 17 -12.08 -12.22 1.65
N LEU A 18 -13.05 -11.34 1.38
CA LEU A 18 -13.96 -11.47 0.25
C LEU A 18 -13.21 -11.39 -1.09
N VAL A 19 -12.28 -10.43 -1.22
CA VAL A 19 -11.46 -10.26 -2.43
C VAL A 19 -10.50 -11.44 -2.60
N LEU A 20 -9.94 -11.98 -1.53
CA LEU A 20 -9.12 -13.19 -1.59
C LEU A 20 -9.95 -14.40 -2.00
N ALA A 21 -11.16 -14.57 -1.45
CA ALA A 21 -12.06 -15.66 -1.80
C ALA A 21 -12.53 -15.60 -3.26
N THR A 22 -12.86 -14.41 -3.78
CA THR A 22 -13.21 -14.23 -5.20
C THR A 22 -12.02 -14.46 -6.13
N GLY A 23 -10.81 -14.13 -5.70
CA GLY A 23 -9.57 -14.45 -6.42
C GLY A 23 -9.36 -15.95 -6.60
N TYR A 24 -9.68 -16.76 -5.61
CA TYR A 24 -9.65 -18.23 -5.72
C TYR A 24 -10.70 -18.78 -6.70
N CYS A 25 -11.90 -18.23 -6.75
CA CYS A 25 -12.95 -18.65 -7.69
C CYS A 25 -12.64 -18.29 -9.15
N LEU A 26 -12.00 -17.15 -9.40
CA LEU A 26 -11.58 -16.75 -10.76
C LEU A 26 -10.40 -17.55 -11.29
N SER A 27 -9.58 -18.13 -10.42
CA SER A 27 -8.46 -18.99 -10.82
C SER A 27 -8.89 -20.38 -11.31
N ALA A 28 -10.13 -20.79 -11.05
CA ALA A 28 -10.64 -22.13 -11.40
C ALA A 28 -11.12 -22.26 -12.85
N GLN A 29 -11.19 -21.17 -13.63
CA GLN A 29 -11.62 -21.19 -15.04
C GLN A 29 -10.52 -20.79 -16.02
N VAL A 30 -9.31 -21.30 -15.85
CA VAL A 30 -8.31 -21.23 -16.91
C VAL A 30 -8.58 -22.39 -17.89
N VAL A 31 -9.34 -22.09 -18.92
CA VAL A 31 -9.39 -22.93 -20.12
C VAL A 31 -8.00 -22.90 -20.74
N VAL A 32 -7.27 -23.99 -20.64
CA VAL A 32 -6.02 -24.20 -21.36
C VAL A 32 -6.37 -24.32 -22.84
N VAL A 33 -6.41 -23.19 -23.54
CA VAL A 33 -6.37 -23.19 -24.99
C VAL A 33 -4.93 -23.52 -25.37
N GLN A 34 -4.69 -24.72 -25.87
CA GLN A 34 -3.46 -25.05 -26.57
C GLN A 34 -3.39 -24.21 -27.83
N GLY A 35 -2.83 -23.02 -27.73
CA GLY A 35 -2.46 -22.14 -28.84
C GLY A 35 -0.96 -22.21 -29.05
N GLU A 36 -0.51 -21.94 -30.27
CA GLU A 36 0.88 -21.81 -30.66
C GLU A 36 1.70 -20.99 -29.67
N PRO A 37 3.02 -21.26 -29.51
CA PRO A 37 3.87 -20.51 -28.60
C PRO A 37 3.84 -19.02 -29.00
N GLU A 38 3.06 -18.24 -28.24
CA GLU A 38 3.02 -16.77 -28.43
C GLU A 38 4.43 -16.20 -28.29
N ALA A 39 4.82 -15.37 -29.23
CA ALA A 39 6.05 -14.61 -29.16
C ALA A 39 6.19 -13.94 -27.78
N PRO A 40 7.39 -13.97 -27.16
CA PRO A 40 7.58 -13.38 -25.84
C PRO A 40 7.19 -11.90 -25.90
N LEU A 41 6.19 -11.55 -25.11
CA LEU A 41 5.73 -10.17 -25.02
C LEU A 41 6.87 -9.27 -24.54
N PRO A 42 7.01 -8.05 -25.09
CA PRO A 42 8.04 -7.13 -24.66
C PRO A 42 7.96 -6.91 -23.15
N GLN A 43 9.08 -7.10 -22.47
CA GLN A 43 9.15 -6.96 -21.02
C GLN A 43 9.24 -5.49 -20.67
N THR A 44 8.13 -4.91 -20.27
CA THR A 44 8.11 -3.56 -19.69
C THR A 44 8.65 -3.61 -18.27
N LEU A 45 9.62 -2.75 -17.96
CA LEU A 45 10.36 -2.77 -16.70
C LEU A 45 9.87 -1.75 -15.69
N ASN A 46 9.18 -0.72 -16.15
CA ASN A 46 8.71 0.37 -15.29
C ASN A 46 7.21 0.26 -15.08
N GLU A 47 6.75 0.60 -13.90
CA GLU A 47 5.35 0.54 -13.52
C GLU A 47 5.00 1.72 -12.61
N VAL A 48 3.88 2.38 -12.88
CA VAL A 48 3.30 3.39 -12.00
C VAL A 48 1.95 2.89 -11.52
N ARG A 49 1.67 3.01 -10.22
CA ARG A 49 0.42 2.59 -9.59
C ARG A 49 -0.16 3.70 -8.73
N LEU A 50 -1.49 3.76 -8.70
CA LEU A 50 -2.27 4.59 -7.80
C LEU A 50 -2.97 3.70 -6.77
N ASN A 51 -2.81 4.00 -5.48
CA ASN A 51 -3.55 3.33 -4.42
C ASN A 51 -4.97 3.91 -4.34
N LEU A 52 -5.96 3.11 -4.71
CA LEU A 52 -7.37 3.51 -4.71
C LEU A 52 -7.98 3.51 -3.30
N LEU A 53 -7.41 2.72 -2.38
CA LEU A 53 -7.90 2.67 -1.00
C LEU A 53 -7.56 3.96 -0.23
N ALA A 54 -6.44 4.59 -0.54
CA ALA A 54 -5.95 5.79 0.14
C ALA A 54 -6.97 6.96 0.12
N PRO A 55 -7.51 7.38 -1.04
CA PRO A 55 -8.46 8.49 -1.08
C PRO A 55 -9.83 8.13 -0.48
N VAL A 56 -10.28 6.88 -0.65
CA VAL A 56 -11.61 6.45 -0.21
C VAL A 56 -11.69 6.25 1.30
N ALA A 57 -10.69 5.59 1.88
CA ALA A 57 -10.71 5.21 3.29
C ALA A 57 -9.94 6.18 4.20
N PHE A 58 -8.94 6.91 3.68
CA PHE A 58 -7.97 7.62 4.52
C PHE A 58 -7.77 9.10 4.13
N LYS A 59 -8.56 9.63 3.20
CA LYS A 59 -8.42 11.02 2.70
C LYS A 59 -6.97 11.35 2.31
N ALA A 60 -6.32 10.43 1.62
CA ALA A 60 -4.94 10.53 1.21
C ALA A 60 -4.78 10.16 -0.26
N VAL A 61 -3.71 10.63 -0.90
CA VAL A 61 -3.28 10.15 -2.22
C VAL A 61 -1.96 9.42 -2.05
N SER A 62 -1.80 8.34 -2.80
CA SER A 62 -0.58 7.56 -2.78
C SER A 62 -0.27 7.02 -4.16
N LEU A 63 0.92 7.35 -4.63
CA LEU A 63 1.49 6.90 -5.89
C LEU A 63 2.67 5.98 -5.63
N GLU A 64 2.77 4.93 -6.41
CA GLU A 64 3.89 4.01 -6.39
C GLU A 64 4.56 3.95 -7.74
N TYR A 65 5.89 3.94 -7.73
CA TYR A 65 6.71 3.61 -8.87
C TYR A 65 7.52 2.35 -8.57
N GLU A 66 7.53 1.42 -9.49
CA GLU A 66 8.32 0.19 -9.40
C GLU A 66 9.08 -0.07 -10.68
N ARG A 67 10.33 -0.47 -10.54
CA ARG A 67 11.17 -0.96 -11.63
C ARG A 67 11.53 -2.41 -11.39
N SER A 68 11.18 -3.25 -12.36
CA SER A 68 11.61 -4.64 -12.41
C SER A 68 13.06 -4.72 -12.89
N THR A 69 13.85 -5.63 -12.35
CA THR A 69 15.21 -5.87 -12.84
C THR A 69 15.27 -7.14 -13.68
N THR A 70 15.99 -7.09 -14.79
CA THR A 70 16.25 -8.25 -15.63
C THR A 70 17.45 -9.09 -15.15
N LYS A 71 18.32 -8.49 -14.33
CA LYS A 71 19.53 -9.17 -13.85
C LYS A 71 19.25 -10.22 -12.78
N VAL A 72 18.28 -9.96 -11.93
CA VAL A 72 17.82 -10.91 -10.90
C VAL A 72 16.33 -11.12 -11.14
N LYS A 73 15.97 -12.33 -11.54
CA LYS A 73 14.56 -12.69 -11.76
C LYS A 73 13.77 -12.48 -10.48
N ASP A 74 12.54 -12.01 -10.65
CA ASP A 74 11.56 -11.86 -9.60
C ASP A 74 11.90 -10.80 -8.53
N LEU A 75 12.85 -9.89 -8.82
CA LEU A 75 13.19 -8.77 -7.93
C LEU A 75 12.70 -7.45 -8.52
N GLY A 76 12.03 -6.63 -7.71
CA GLY A 76 11.57 -5.29 -8.03
C GLY A 76 12.04 -4.29 -6.99
N PHE A 77 12.35 -3.07 -7.42
CA PHE A 77 12.65 -1.93 -6.56
C PHE A 77 11.69 -0.79 -6.86
N GLY A 78 11.27 -0.10 -5.85
CA GLY A 78 10.33 1.00 -6.04
C GLY A 78 10.31 1.97 -4.88
N ALA A 79 9.42 2.96 -5.02
CA ALA A 79 9.12 3.90 -3.98
C ALA A 79 7.63 4.26 -4.01
N THR A 80 7.07 4.47 -2.84
CA THR A 80 5.73 5.01 -2.65
C THR A 80 5.85 6.42 -2.14
N ILE A 81 5.09 7.34 -2.73
CA ILE A 81 4.91 8.71 -2.24
C ILE A 81 3.47 8.85 -1.81
N SER A 82 3.24 9.36 -0.61
CA SER A 82 1.90 9.56 -0.07
C SER A 82 1.73 10.95 0.53
N ALA A 83 0.53 11.51 0.38
CA ALA A 83 0.15 12.77 1.01
C ALA A 83 -1.29 12.66 1.53
N SER A 84 -1.51 13.06 2.77
CA SER A 84 -2.83 13.11 3.40
C SER A 84 -3.40 14.51 3.35
N PHE A 85 -4.70 14.61 3.00
CA PHE A 85 -5.48 15.85 3.01
C PHE A 85 -6.38 15.97 4.25
N ALA A 86 -6.23 15.03 5.22
CA ALA A 86 -6.99 15.09 6.46
C ALA A 86 -6.71 16.39 7.17
N HIS A 87 -7.70 17.29 7.17
CA HIS A 87 -7.66 18.52 7.95
C HIS A 87 -7.96 18.19 9.42
N THR A 88 -7.28 18.86 10.24
CA THR A 88 -7.30 18.97 11.68
C THR A 88 -8.71 18.91 12.28
N GLY A 89 -8.88 18.10 13.31
CA GLY A 89 -10.09 18.10 14.16
C GLY A 89 -10.66 16.73 14.50
N ASP A 90 -10.45 15.74 13.66
CA ASP A 90 -10.88 14.39 13.96
C ASP A 90 -9.76 13.60 14.65
N TYR A 91 -10.08 13.03 15.80
CA TYR A 91 -9.23 12.12 16.58
C TYR A 91 -8.94 10.77 15.86
N GLU A 92 -8.95 10.78 14.55
CA GLU A 92 -8.62 9.59 13.79
C GLU A 92 -7.10 9.51 13.66
N THR A 93 -6.56 8.44 14.22
CA THR A 93 -5.20 7.96 13.95
C THR A 93 -5.01 7.95 12.45
N THR A 94 -4.30 8.93 11.93
CA THR A 94 -4.12 9.07 10.49
C THR A 94 -3.12 7.98 10.08
N ILE A 95 -3.63 6.87 9.53
CA ILE A 95 -2.80 5.75 9.03
C ILE A 95 -1.78 6.25 8.02
N PHE A 96 -2.15 7.28 7.25
CA PHE A 96 -1.25 7.93 6.30
C PHE A 96 -0.59 9.16 6.91
N PRO A 97 0.72 9.36 6.72
CA PRO A 97 1.41 10.58 7.13
C PRO A 97 0.91 11.79 6.33
N THR A 98 1.12 12.99 6.85
CA THR A 98 0.85 14.22 6.09
C THR A 98 1.61 14.24 4.77
N PHE A 99 2.86 13.77 4.81
CA PHE A 99 3.67 13.47 3.63
C PHE A 99 4.61 12.31 3.97
N GLY A 100 4.77 11.37 3.04
CA GLY A 100 5.63 10.22 3.24
C GLY A 100 6.27 9.72 1.95
N VAL A 101 7.48 9.20 2.11
CA VAL A 101 8.21 8.50 1.05
C VAL A 101 8.65 7.15 1.61
N MET A 102 8.38 6.08 0.87
CA MET A 102 8.66 4.71 1.29
C MET A 102 9.36 3.95 0.16
N PRO A 103 10.71 4.00 0.09
CA PRO A 103 11.48 3.10 -0.76
C PRO A 103 11.30 1.65 -0.34
N TYR A 104 11.28 0.73 -1.31
CA TYR A 104 11.11 -0.69 -1.05
C TYR A 104 11.84 -1.58 -2.05
N ALA A 105 12.09 -2.83 -1.63
CA ALA A 105 12.53 -3.93 -2.47
C ALA A 105 11.55 -5.09 -2.31
N ARG A 106 11.16 -5.73 -3.42
CA ARG A 106 10.19 -6.81 -3.47
C ARG A 106 10.76 -8.05 -4.11
N TRP A 107 10.44 -9.18 -3.54
CA TRP A 107 10.69 -10.49 -4.14
C TRP A 107 9.37 -11.16 -4.47
N TYR A 108 9.22 -11.56 -5.73
CA TYR A 108 8.02 -12.17 -6.28
C TYR A 108 8.12 -13.69 -6.31
N PHE A 109 7.03 -14.37 -5.90
CA PHE A 109 6.93 -15.82 -5.89
C PHE A 109 5.77 -16.28 -6.77
N GLY A 110 5.94 -17.43 -7.43
CA GLY A 110 4.83 -18.18 -7.99
C GLY A 110 4.29 -17.73 -9.34
N GLY A 111 4.87 -16.73 -9.99
CA GLY A 111 4.46 -16.31 -11.34
C GLY A 111 4.59 -17.41 -12.42
N LYS A 112 5.28 -18.49 -12.12
CA LYS A 112 5.48 -19.62 -13.03
C LYS A 112 4.31 -20.64 -13.09
N ARG A 113 3.39 -20.61 -12.11
CA ARG A 113 2.30 -21.60 -12.02
C ARG A 113 0.96 -21.12 -12.57
N LEU A 114 0.75 -19.83 -12.65
CA LEU A 114 -0.39 -19.21 -13.30
C LEU A 114 0.05 -18.78 -14.69
N ALA A 115 -0.71 -19.08 -15.71
CA ALA A 115 -0.42 -18.82 -17.12
C ALA A 115 -0.19 -17.33 -17.51
N ALA A 116 -0.23 -16.41 -16.56
CA ALA A 116 0.20 -15.04 -16.69
C ALA A 116 1.71 -14.94 -16.41
N THR A 117 2.53 -15.44 -17.29
CA THR A 117 4.01 -15.47 -17.22
C THR A 117 4.64 -14.10 -17.39
N ARG A 118 4.14 -13.09 -16.67
CA ARG A 118 4.73 -11.76 -16.68
C ARG A 118 5.72 -11.59 -15.53
N LEU A 119 6.84 -10.93 -15.84
CA LEU A 119 7.86 -10.57 -14.87
C LEU A 119 7.21 -9.81 -13.69
N ASN A 120 7.61 -10.13 -12.47
CA ASN A 120 7.12 -9.49 -11.25
C ASN A 120 5.59 -9.49 -11.12
N SER A 121 4.98 -10.65 -11.22
CA SER A 121 3.56 -10.89 -10.95
C SER A 121 3.40 -12.05 -9.96
N GLY A 122 2.25 -12.12 -9.29
CA GLY A 122 1.96 -13.13 -8.28
C GLY A 122 2.18 -12.62 -6.86
N PHE A 123 2.41 -13.54 -5.93
CA PHE A 123 2.72 -13.20 -4.54
C PHE A 123 4.10 -12.57 -4.41
N PHE A 124 4.21 -11.62 -3.50
CA PHE A 124 5.49 -11.00 -3.16
C PHE A 124 5.63 -10.77 -1.66
N ILE A 125 6.87 -10.71 -1.22
CA ILE A 125 7.26 -10.12 0.05
C ILE A 125 8.05 -8.84 -0.26
N GLU A 126 8.00 -7.90 0.69
CA GLU A 126 8.61 -6.59 0.56
C GLU A 126 9.39 -6.23 1.81
N ALA A 127 10.58 -5.69 1.64
CA ALA A 127 11.28 -4.93 2.67
C ALA A 127 11.19 -3.46 2.31
N ASN A 128 10.83 -2.62 3.29
CA ASN A 128 10.65 -1.19 3.06
C ASN A 128 11.28 -0.35 4.17
N THR A 129 11.51 0.91 3.86
CA THR A 129 11.84 1.95 4.83
C THR A 129 10.91 3.14 4.62
N ALA A 130 10.36 3.68 5.70
CA ALA A 130 9.41 4.78 5.65
C ALA A 130 10.03 6.04 6.24
N ILE A 131 9.99 7.13 5.49
CA ILE A 131 10.33 8.47 5.93
C ILE A 131 9.07 9.28 5.86
N ASN A 132 8.53 9.65 7.03
CA ASN A 132 7.23 10.26 7.15
C ASN A 132 7.32 11.60 7.88
N TYR A 133 6.53 12.55 7.43
CA TYR A 133 6.28 13.80 8.12
C TYR A 133 4.83 13.81 8.60
N HIS A 134 4.66 14.07 9.90
CA HIS A 134 3.36 14.13 10.55
C HIS A 134 3.10 15.54 11.04
N ARG A 135 1.89 16.03 10.79
CA ARG A 135 1.39 17.27 11.34
C ARG A 135 -0.04 17.05 11.77
N TYR A 136 -0.31 17.21 13.06
CA TYR A 136 -1.67 17.14 13.56
C TYR A 136 -1.91 18.28 14.55
N THR A 137 -3.13 18.72 14.58
CA THR A 137 -3.57 19.78 15.48
C THR A 137 -4.57 19.17 16.45
N ARG A 138 -4.33 19.35 17.73
CA ARG A 138 -5.20 18.86 18.80
C ARG A 138 -5.85 20.03 19.49
N ASN A 139 -7.18 20.02 19.60
CA ASN A 139 -7.93 20.92 20.46
C ASN A 139 -7.97 20.30 21.87
N SER A 140 -7.38 20.96 22.84
CA SER A 140 -7.41 20.56 24.25
C SER A 140 -8.37 21.45 25.02
N TYR A 141 -9.38 20.84 25.62
CA TYR A 141 -10.30 21.53 26.53
C TYR A 141 -9.76 21.38 27.96
N LYS A 142 -9.30 22.47 28.57
CA LYS A 142 -8.78 22.46 29.94
C LYS A 142 -9.86 22.59 31.03
N GLY A 143 -11.09 23.01 30.66
CA GLY A 143 -12.21 23.15 31.60
C GLY A 143 -13.52 23.35 30.85
N TYR A 144 -14.65 23.26 31.61
CA TYR A 144 -16.01 23.37 31.07
C TYR A 144 -16.35 24.79 30.54
N TYR A 145 -15.56 25.78 30.91
CA TYR A 145 -15.76 27.21 30.56
C TYR A 145 -14.51 27.86 29.91
N GLU A 146 -13.47 27.12 29.60
CA GLU A 146 -12.29 27.64 28.95
C GLU A 146 -12.35 27.43 27.44
N GLU A 147 -11.86 28.43 26.70
CA GLU A 147 -11.73 28.34 25.26
C GLU A 147 -10.77 27.21 24.88
N PRO A 148 -11.06 26.43 23.82
CA PRO A 148 -10.22 25.35 23.38
C PRO A 148 -8.83 25.87 22.96
N THR A 149 -7.80 25.36 23.62
CA THR A 149 -6.42 25.66 23.23
C THR A 149 -6.01 24.72 22.09
N THR A 150 -5.62 25.30 20.97
CA THR A 150 -5.18 24.55 19.79
C THR A 150 -3.67 24.31 19.85
N GLU A 151 -3.26 23.07 20.03
CA GLU A 151 -1.85 22.67 19.96
C GLU A 151 -1.56 21.99 18.64
N THR A 152 -0.61 22.52 17.87
CA THR A 152 -0.10 21.86 16.65
C THR A 152 1.19 21.12 16.98
N LYS A 153 1.18 19.81 16.78
CA LYS A 153 2.38 18.96 16.89
C LYS A 153 2.80 18.53 15.49
N GLN A 154 4.10 18.59 15.24
CA GLN A 154 4.70 18.21 13.98
C GLN A 154 6.03 17.51 14.22
N GLY A 155 6.36 16.58 13.36
CA GLY A 155 7.61 15.85 13.46
C GLY A 155 7.84 14.92 12.28
N ALA A 156 9.10 14.59 12.06
CA ALA A 156 9.48 13.57 11.11
C ALA A 156 9.72 12.24 11.81
N SER A 157 9.42 11.13 11.14
CA SER A 157 9.75 9.79 11.61
C SER A 157 10.49 9.02 10.53
N TRP A 158 11.30 8.09 10.97
CA TRP A 158 11.97 7.13 10.11
C TRP A 158 11.80 5.72 10.68
N GLY A 159 11.45 4.78 9.82
CA GLY A 159 11.18 3.41 10.21
C GLY A 159 11.55 2.39 9.15
N ILE A 160 11.57 1.13 9.56
CA ILE A 160 11.77 -0.02 8.70
C ILE A 160 10.58 -0.97 8.84
N GLY A 161 10.28 -1.70 7.78
CA GLY A 161 9.15 -2.60 7.77
C GLY A 161 9.24 -3.70 6.74
N LEU A 162 8.25 -4.56 6.83
CA LEU A 162 8.02 -5.64 5.90
C LEU A 162 6.62 -5.50 5.32
N GLY A 163 6.43 -6.03 4.14
CA GLY A 163 5.14 -6.08 3.49
C GLY A 163 4.96 -7.35 2.70
N GLY A 164 3.75 -7.54 2.24
CA GLY A 164 3.41 -8.62 1.33
C GLY A 164 2.11 -8.33 0.63
N GLY A 165 1.91 -9.02 -0.48
CA GLY A 165 0.73 -8.82 -1.28
C GLY A 165 0.67 -9.72 -2.49
N TRP A 166 -0.28 -9.43 -3.34
CA TRP A 166 -0.48 -10.12 -4.60
C TRP A 166 -0.69 -9.12 -5.72
N LYS A 167 0.04 -9.32 -6.82
CA LYS A 167 -0.03 -8.50 -8.02
C LYS A 167 -0.44 -9.32 -9.23
N LEU A 168 -1.40 -8.80 -9.97
CA LEU A 168 -1.82 -9.29 -11.29
C LEU A 168 -1.35 -8.32 -12.36
N VAL A 169 -0.94 -8.85 -13.51
CA VAL A 169 -0.56 -8.04 -14.66
C VAL A 169 -1.25 -8.58 -15.90
N SER A 170 -2.04 -7.74 -16.54
CA SER A 170 -2.78 -8.10 -17.74
C SER A 170 -1.88 -8.11 -19.00
N ARG A 171 -2.39 -8.67 -20.11
CA ARG A 171 -1.72 -8.63 -21.42
C ARG A 171 -1.57 -7.22 -21.96
N SER A 172 -2.46 -6.30 -21.60
CA SER A 172 -2.44 -4.89 -22.00
C SER A 172 -1.64 -3.99 -21.07
N ASN A 173 -0.73 -4.56 -20.27
CA ASN A 173 0.15 -3.87 -19.31
C ASN A 173 -0.53 -3.19 -18.10
N TRP A 174 -1.83 -3.37 -17.95
CA TRP A 174 -2.49 -2.95 -16.71
C TRP A 174 -2.13 -3.89 -15.56
N SER A 175 -1.93 -3.33 -14.39
CA SER A 175 -1.68 -4.09 -13.16
C SER A 175 -2.71 -3.75 -12.10
N GLY A 176 -3.01 -4.78 -11.28
CA GLY A 176 -3.81 -4.66 -10.07
C GLY A 176 -3.05 -5.29 -8.92
N GLU A 177 -3.07 -4.66 -7.75
CA GLU A 177 -2.32 -5.11 -6.58
C GLU A 177 -3.13 -4.93 -5.30
N ILE A 178 -3.02 -5.91 -4.40
CA ILE A 178 -3.45 -5.81 -3.01
C ILE A 178 -2.24 -6.06 -2.14
N SER A 179 -1.95 -5.14 -1.23
CA SER A 179 -0.79 -5.24 -0.35
C SER A 179 -1.05 -4.67 1.03
N LEU A 180 -0.28 -5.17 1.99
CA LEU A 180 -0.21 -4.66 3.36
C LEU A 180 1.24 -4.54 3.76
N ARG A 181 1.62 -3.39 4.30
CA ARG A 181 2.93 -3.10 4.86
C ARG A 181 2.80 -2.76 6.32
N ILE A 182 3.69 -3.30 7.13
CA ILE A 182 3.75 -3.03 8.57
C ILE A 182 5.21 -2.77 8.93
N GLY A 183 5.46 -1.74 9.71
CA GLY A 183 6.80 -1.42 10.14
C GLY A 183 6.84 -0.68 11.46
N ARG A 184 8.05 -0.51 11.98
CA ARG A 184 8.31 0.18 13.23
C ARG A 184 9.12 1.45 12.98
N ASN A 185 8.67 2.55 13.56
CA ASN A 185 9.42 3.79 13.57
C ASN A 185 10.57 3.70 14.57
N LEU A 186 11.81 3.77 14.07
CA LEU A 186 13.05 3.75 14.86
C LEU A 186 13.40 5.14 15.38
N VAL A 187 13.14 6.17 14.57
CA VAL A 187 13.26 7.57 14.96
C VAL A 187 11.86 8.17 14.92
N LYS A 188 11.46 8.78 16.01
CA LYS A 188 10.13 9.35 16.18
C LYS A 188 10.24 10.83 16.51
N GLY A 189 9.68 11.67 15.66
CA GLY A 189 9.36 13.06 15.99
C GLY A 189 8.04 13.15 16.75
N ASN A 190 7.71 14.34 17.21
CA ASN A 190 6.46 14.60 17.90
C ASN A 190 5.27 14.22 17.00
N GLY A 191 4.43 13.30 17.49
CA GLY A 191 3.23 12.87 16.77
C GLY A 191 3.37 11.64 15.90
N ALA A 192 4.50 10.99 15.86
CA ALA A 192 4.67 9.73 15.17
C ALA A 192 4.33 8.55 16.09
N ASP A 193 3.54 7.61 15.58
CA ASP A 193 3.25 6.35 16.26
C ASP A 193 4.48 5.42 16.26
N ASP A 194 4.48 4.42 17.13
CA ASP A 194 5.55 3.41 17.20
C ASP A 194 5.56 2.51 15.97
N VAL A 195 4.39 2.24 15.42
CA VAL A 195 4.17 1.32 14.31
C VAL A 195 3.44 2.05 13.20
N TYR A 196 3.84 1.83 11.97
CA TYR A 196 3.05 2.23 10.83
C TYR A 196 2.43 1.02 10.14
N VAL A 197 1.23 1.22 9.59
CA VAL A 197 0.49 0.24 8.80
C VAL A 197 0.06 0.91 7.51
N TYR A 198 0.31 0.26 6.38
CA TYR A 198 0.04 0.83 5.06
C TYR A 198 -0.70 -0.18 4.19
N PRO A 199 -2.04 -0.19 4.20
CA PRO A 199 -2.84 -1.02 3.31
C PRO A 199 -2.94 -0.35 1.93
N ALA A 200 -2.91 -1.18 0.87
CA ALA A 200 -3.08 -0.69 -0.48
C ALA A 200 -3.92 -1.64 -1.33
N ILE A 201 -4.81 -1.05 -2.11
CA ILE A 201 -5.45 -1.64 -3.27
C ILE A 201 -5.12 -0.72 -4.43
N SER A 202 -4.26 -1.18 -5.33
CA SER A 202 -3.66 -0.31 -6.34
C SER A 202 -3.97 -0.79 -7.75
N VAL A 203 -4.12 0.17 -8.65
CA VAL A 203 -4.20 -0.04 -10.09
C VAL A 203 -3.06 0.72 -10.76
N GLY A 204 -2.44 0.11 -11.75
CA GLY A 204 -1.29 0.70 -12.42
C GLY A 204 -1.14 0.31 -13.87
N TYR A 205 -0.10 0.88 -14.46
CA TYR A 205 0.27 0.63 -15.85
C TYR A 205 1.78 0.47 -15.98
N ARG A 206 2.18 -0.50 -16.81
CA ARG A 206 3.58 -0.81 -17.15
C ARG A 206 3.98 -0.22 -18.50
N PHE A 207 5.20 0.29 -18.57
CA PHE A 207 5.76 0.90 -19.78
C PHE A 207 7.28 0.70 -19.87
#